data_ccf355cab18306382ef2ae0d4a3f50a3
#
_entry.id   ccf355cab18306382ef2ae0d4a3f50a3
#
_cell.length_a   1.000
_cell.length_b   1.000
_cell.length_c   1.000
_cell.angle_alpha   90.00
_cell.angle_beta   90.00
_cell.angle_gamma   90.00
#
_symmetry.space_group_name_H-M   'P 1'
#
loop_
_entity.id
_entity.type
_entity.pdbx_description
1 polymer ?
#
loop_
_entity_poly.entity_id
_entity_poly.type
_entity_poly.pdbx_seq_one_letter_code
_entity_poly.pdbx_strand_id
1 'polypeptide(L)'
;LDEAGAVLLGKLNLTEGAMLGYHRDFDLPINPWGEDLWAGASSSGSGVATAAGLCFASLGSDTGGSIRYPAMANGIVGLKPTYGRVSRHGVLVLAESLDHVGPMTRTVEDAAIVLEAIAGFDPNDPTSLRAPVPDMRSALRQGVEGVRIGYDRSYATDSVDPGLAEAIDVALGAL
;
A
#
# COMPACT_ATOMS: atom_id res chain seq x y z
N LEU A 1 -8.66 12.60 6.53
CA LEU A 1 -9.18 11.49 7.38
C LEU A 1 -10.07 12.03 8.49
N ASP A 2 -9.67 13.08 9.18
CA ASP A 2 -10.45 13.70 10.26
C ASP A 2 -11.83 14.17 9.77
N GLU A 3 -11.88 14.88 8.66
CA GLU A 3 -13.13 15.30 8.01
C GLU A 3 -14.02 14.12 7.58
N ALA A 4 -13.44 12.97 7.31
CA ALA A 4 -14.15 11.73 7.01
C ALA A 4 -14.62 10.97 8.27
N GLY A 5 -14.36 11.52 9.48
CA GLY A 5 -14.72 10.92 10.75
C GLY A 5 -13.84 9.74 11.18
N ALA A 6 -12.64 9.59 10.61
CA ALA A 6 -11.73 8.54 11.00
C ALA A 6 -11.12 8.83 12.39
N VAL A 7 -11.00 7.79 13.21
CA VAL A 7 -10.32 7.84 14.50
C VAL A 7 -8.86 7.47 14.32
N LEU A 8 -7.95 8.43 14.51
CA LEU A 8 -6.52 8.21 14.43
C LEU A 8 -6.02 7.56 15.73
N LEU A 9 -5.53 6.32 15.63
CA LEU A 9 -5.06 5.54 16.78
C LEU A 9 -3.62 5.85 17.17
N GLY A 10 -2.78 6.24 16.23
CA GLY A 10 -1.38 6.53 16.49
C GLY A 10 -0.48 6.49 15.26
N LYS A 11 0.81 6.54 15.48
CA LYS A 11 1.87 6.36 14.49
C LYS A 11 2.43 4.95 14.60
N LEU A 12 2.76 4.38 13.46
CA LEU A 12 3.29 3.02 13.38
C LEU A 12 4.78 3.06 13.02
N ASN A 13 5.53 2.06 13.48
CA ASN A 13 6.95 1.97 13.21
C ASN A 13 7.22 1.68 11.73
N LEU A 14 8.30 2.24 11.22
CA LEU A 14 8.80 2.01 9.87
C LEU A 14 10.33 1.98 9.88
N THR A 15 10.94 1.52 8.79
CA THR A 15 12.39 1.58 8.65
C THR A 15 12.86 3.03 8.61
N GLU A 16 14.02 3.30 9.21
CA GLU A 16 14.56 4.65 9.33
C GLU A 16 14.74 5.33 7.97
N GLY A 17 14.20 6.54 7.84
CA GLY A 17 14.23 7.30 6.59
C GLY A 17 13.50 6.63 5.42
N ALA A 18 12.59 5.69 5.66
CA ALA A 18 11.92 4.86 4.65
C ALA A 18 12.89 4.03 3.78
N MET A 19 14.09 3.79 4.27
CA MET A 19 15.12 2.96 3.64
C MET A 19 15.11 1.53 4.21
N LEU A 20 16.26 0.89 4.38
CA LEU A 20 16.41 -0.41 5.01
C LEU A 20 17.01 -0.25 6.41
N GLY A 21 16.51 -1.05 7.34
CA GLY A 21 16.96 -1.03 8.73
C GLY A 21 16.06 -0.17 9.63
N TYR A 22 16.12 -0.48 10.92
CA TYR A 22 15.33 0.19 11.95
C TYR A 22 16.26 0.92 12.91
N HIS A 23 15.76 2.02 13.47
CA HIS A 23 16.47 2.67 14.54
C HIS A 23 16.52 1.75 15.77
N ARG A 24 17.70 1.63 16.38
CA ARG A 24 17.99 0.67 17.47
C ARG A 24 17.13 0.87 18.74
N ASP A 25 16.55 2.04 18.91
CA ASP A 25 15.73 2.37 20.07
C ASP A 25 14.25 1.99 19.90
N PHE A 26 13.87 1.40 18.75
CA PHE A 26 12.52 0.95 18.47
C PHE A 26 12.48 -0.55 18.22
N ASP A 27 11.45 -1.19 18.77
CA ASP A 27 11.20 -2.61 18.53
C ASP A 27 10.86 -2.86 17.06
N LEU A 28 11.30 -3.99 16.53
CA LEU A 28 10.99 -4.41 15.17
C LEU A 28 9.51 -4.79 15.07
N PRO A 29 8.79 -4.39 14.01
CA PRO A 29 7.49 -4.95 13.72
C PRO A 29 7.63 -6.45 13.41
N ILE A 30 6.92 -7.28 14.17
CA ILE A 30 6.94 -8.73 14.03
C ILE A 30 5.78 -9.14 13.13
N ASN A 31 6.08 -9.93 12.09
CA ASN A 31 5.07 -10.43 11.16
C ASN A 31 4.07 -11.33 11.91
N PRO A 32 2.74 -11.07 11.84
CA PRO A 32 1.74 -11.86 12.56
C PRO A 32 1.66 -13.34 12.15
N TRP A 33 2.19 -13.67 10.99
CA TRP A 33 2.19 -15.03 10.46
C TRP A 33 3.37 -15.88 10.93
N GLY A 34 4.41 -15.25 11.49
CA GLY A 34 5.58 -15.92 12.06
C GLY A 34 6.70 -14.96 12.40
N GLU A 35 7.34 -15.19 13.54
CA GLU A 35 8.43 -14.33 14.04
C GLU A 35 9.66 -14.32 13.13
N ASP A 36 9.89 -15.41 12.40
CA ASP A 36 10.99 -15.56 11.46
C ASP A 36 10.67 -14.97 10.08
N LEU A 37 9.45 -14.51 9.86
CA LEU A 37 9.04 -13.96 8.59
C LEU A 37 9.31 -12.46 8.50
N TRP A 38 9.79 -12.05 7.34
CA TRP A 38 9.98 -10.63 7.07
C TRP A 38 8.66 -9.87 7.09
N ALA A 39 8.62 -8.74 7.80
CA ALA A 39 7.42 -7.89 7.88
C ALA A 39 7.28 -6.89 6.71
N GLY A 40 8.19 -6.97 5.73
CA GLY A 40 8.25 -5.99 4.64
C GLY A 40 8.92 -4.70 5.06
N ALA A 41 9.24 -3.87 4.08
CA ALA A 41 9.79 -2.52 4.27
C ALA A 41 9.25 -1.59 3.17
N SER A 42 9.16 -0.29 3.45
CA SER A 42 9.49 0.43 4.68
C SER A 42 8.31 0.58 5.63
N SER A 43 7.05 0.52 5.17
CA SER A 43 5.82 0.69 5.98
C SER A 43 5.46 -0.59 6.75
N SER A 44 6.43 -1.21 7.40
CA SER A 44 6.30 -2.52 8.05
C SER A 44 5.30 -2.52 9.21
N GLY A 45 5.35 -1.53 10.10
CA GLY A 45 4.39 -1.42 11.20
C GLY A 45 2.96 -1.23 10.70
N SER A 46 2.76 -0.53 9.57
CA SER A 46 1.46 -0.41 8.92
C SER A 46 0.95 -1.77 8.43
N GLY A 47 1.83 -2.56 7.79
CA GLY A 47 1.52 -3.93 7.38
C GLY A 47 1.13 -4.82 8.54
N VAL A 48 1.98 -4.88 9.55
CA VAL A 48 1.78 -5.69 10.76
C VAL A 48 0.50 -5.32 11.51
N ALA A 49 0.30 -4.04 11.81
CA ALA A 49 -0.86 -3.58 12.58
C ALA A 49 -2.18 -3.88 11.87
N THR A 50 -2.22 -3.71 10.54
CA THR A 50 -3.41 -4.00 9.73
C THR A 50 -3.68 -5.51 9.64
N ALA A 51 -2.63 -6.33 9.43
CA ALA A 51 -2.76 -7.78 9.37
C ALA A 51 -3.18 -8.37 10.72
N ALA A 52 -2.63 -7.86 11.81
CA ALA A 52 -2.98 -8.27 13.17
C ALA A 52 -4.37 -7.77 13.64
N GLY A 53 -5.09 -6.98 12.84
CA GLY A 53 -6.42 -6.46 13.19
C GLY A 53 -6.40 -5.37 14.25
N LEU A 54 -5.26 -4.72 14.50
CA LEU A 54 -5.15 -3.63 15.48
C LEU A 54 -5.79 -2.34 14.97
N CYS A 55 -5.98 -2.22 13.67
CA CYS A 55 -6.70 -1.14 13.01
C CYS A 55 -7.45 -1.68 11.78
N PHE A 56 -8.45 -0.93 11.31
CA PHE A 56 -9.17 -1.27 10.08
C PHE A 56 -8.34 -0.96 8.84
N ALA A 57 -7.58 0.12 8.89
CA ALA A 57 -6.70 0.59 7.83
C ALA A 57 -5.49 1.30 8.41
N SER A 58 -4.41 1.32 7.67
CA SER A 58 -3.26 2.16 7.93
C SER A 58 -2.81 2.86 6.65
N LEU A 59 -2.00 3.90 6.77
CA LEU A 59 -1.33 4.53 5.65
C LEU A 59 0.13 4.09 5.59
N GLY A 60 0.64 3.97 4.38
CA GLY A 60 2.05 3.76 4.10
C GLY A 60 2.56 4.75 3.06
N SER A 61 3.86 4.80 2.89
CA SER A 61 4.51 5.47 1.77
C SER A 61 5.18 4.46 0.84
N ASP A 62 5.29 4.79 -0.45
CA ASP A 62 5.86 3.90 -1.45
C ASP A 62 6.68 4.70 -2.47
N THR A 63 7.97 4.45 -2.48
CA THR A 63 8.92 4.99 -3.44
C THR A 63 9.36 3.91 -4.43
N GLY A 64 9.73 2.74 -3.92
CA GLY A 64 10.15 1.57 -4.69
C GLY A 64 9.40 0.28 -4.34
N GLY A 65 8.32 0.36 -3.53
CA GLY A 65 7.56 -0.81 -3.08
C GLY A 65 7.13 -0.76 -1.63
N SER A 66 7.37 0.35 -0.92
CA SER A 66 7.25 0.41 0.55
C SER A 66 5.82 0.39 1.11
N ILE A 67 4.77 0.41 0.29
CA ILE A 67 3.40 -0.03 0.61
C ILE A 67 3.23 -1.50 0.21
N ARG A 68 3.64 -1.85 -1.01
CA ARG A 68 3.36 -3.14 -1.65
C ARG A 68 4.14 -4.28 -1.04
N TYR A 69 5.43 -4.10 -0.70
CA TYR A 69 6.24 -5.14 -0.03
C TYR A 69 5.69 -5.51 1.34
N PRO A 70 5.44 -4.57 2.28
CA PRO A 70 4.86 -4.97 3.55
C PRO A 70 3.42 -5.49 3.42
N ALA A 71 2.63 -5.05 2.44
CA ALA A 71 1.33 -5.63 2.19
C ALA A 71 1.44 -7.10 1.75
N MET A 72 2.32 -7.40 0.81
CA MET A 72 2.61 -8.77 0.38
C MET A 72 3.11 -9.64 1.54
N ALA A 73 4.10 -9.16 2.30
CA ALA A 73 4.71 -9.90 3.39
C ALA A 73 3.73 -10.22 4.53
N ASN A 74 2.71 -9.40 4.73
CA ASN A 74 1.72 -9.56 5.79
C ASN A 74 0.36 -10.09 5.29
N GLY A 75 0.21 -10.41 3.99
CA GLY A 75 -1.01 -10.97 3.42
C GLY A 75 -2.21 -10.00 3.44
N ILE A 76 -1.97 -8.73 3.17
CA ILE A 76 -3.00 -7.67 3.11
C ILE A 76 -2.99 -6.96 1.77
N VAL A 77 -3.94 -6.06 1.57
CA VAL A 77 -4.02 -5.19 0.39
C VAL A 77 -3.18 -3.94 0.62
N GLY A 78 -2.22 -3.68 -0.26
CA GLY A 78 -1.45 -2.43 -0.30
C GLY A 78 -1.65 -1.72 -1.64
N LEU A 79 -2.22 -0.54 -1.62
CA LEU A 79 -2.53 0.20 -2.83
C LEU A 79 -1.61 1.42 -2.97
N LYS A 80 -0.70 1.36 -3.95
CA LYS A 80 0.07 2.51 -4.39
C LYS A 80 -0.72 3.24 -5.48
N PRO A 81 -1.29 4.42 -5.20
CA PRO A 81 -2.10 5.15 -6.18
C PRO A 81 -1.23 5.76 -7.30
N THR A 82 -1.88 6.41 -8.25
CA THR A 82 -1.21 7.26 -9.24
C THR A 82 -0.47 8.40 -8.54
N TYR A 83 0.70 8.77 -9.05
CA TYR A 83 1.50 9.88 -8.53
C TYR A 83 0.68 11.18 -8.46
N GLY A 84 0.75 11.86 -7.31
CA GLY A 84 -0.01 13.08 -7.04
C GLY A 84 -1.50 12.87 -6.76
N ARG A 85 -2.01 11.63 -6.75
CA ARG A 85 -3.42 11.33 -6.42
C ARG A 85 -3.74 11.59 -4.96
N VAL A 86 -2.79 11.33 -4.07
CA VAL A 86 -2.82 11.63 -2.64
C VAL A 86 -1.75 12.65 -2.33
N SER A 87 -2.09 13.68 -1.57
CA SER A 87 -1.14 14.71 -1.15
C SER A 87 0.00 14.12 -0.32
N ARG A 88 1.20 14.61 -0.58
CA ARG A 88 2.41 14.32 0.20
C ARG A 88 2.79 15.49 1.12
N HIS A 89 1.94 16.50 1.25
CA HIS A 89 2.21 17.61 2.14
C HIS A 89 2.39 17.11 3.58
N GLY A 90 3.50 17.53 4.22
CA GLY A 90 3.88 17.08 5.56
C GLY A 90 4.56 15.70 5.61
N VAL A 91 4.77 15.03 4.49
CA VAL A 91 5.54 13.78 4.41
C VAL A 91 7.01 14.10 4.13
N LEU A 92 7.92 13.46 4.88
CA LEU A 92 9.35 13.56 4.62
C LEU A 92 9.68 12.92 3.27
N VAL A 93 10.31 13.69 2.40
CA VAL A 93 10.66 13.24 1.04
C VAL A 93 11.83 12.27 1.08
N LEU A 94 11.67 11.11 0.42
CA LEU A 94 12.76 10.18 0.09
C LEU A 94 13.21 10.38 -1.35
N ALA A 95 12.28 10.33 -2.31
CA ALA A 95 12.54 10.61 -3.72
C ALA A 95 11.34 11.37 -4.33
N GLU A 96 11.53 12.65 -4.61
CA GLU A 96 10.44 13.57 -4.95
C GLU A 96 9.57 13.10 -6.12
N SER A 97 10.16 12.50 -7.14
CA SER A 97 9.45 12.02 -8.34
C SER A 97 8.82 10.64 -8.20
N LEU A 98 9.07 9.94 -7.08
CA LEU A 98 8.66 8.54 -6.89
C LEU A 98 7.78 8.32 -5.65
N ASP A 99 7.81 9.23 -4.68
CA ASP A 99 7.10 9.04 -3.42
C ASP A 99 5.59 9.10 -3.60
N HIS A 100 4.92 8.15 -2.97
CA HIS A 100 3.46 8.04 -2.90
C HIS A 100 3.02 7.83 -1.46
N VAL A 101 1.78 8.21 -1.17
CA VAL A 101 1.07 7.81 0.04
C VAL A 101 -0.15 7.00 -0.37
N GLY A 102 -0.45 5.93 0.35
CA GLY A 102 -1.60 5.11 0.02
C GLY A 102 -2.05 4.20 1.16
N PRO A 103 -3.23 3.60 1.02
CA PRO A 103 -3.83 2.77 2.05
C PRO A 103 -3.25 1.35 2.07
N MET A 104 -3.24 0.78 3.27
CA MET A 104 -2.98 -0.62 3.57
C MET A 104 -4.15 -1.16 4.38
N THR A 105 -4.84 -2.17 3.87
CA THR A 105 -6.13 -2.66 4.39
C THR A 105 -6.24 -4.18 4.25
N ARG A 106 -7.23 -4.80 4.91
CA ARG A 106 -7.46 -6.24 4.75
C ARG A 106 -8.28 -6.61 3.52
N THR A 107 -9.08 -5.68 3.01
CA THR A 107 -9.92 -5.92 1.83
C THR A 107 -9.70 -4.85 0.76
N VAL A 108 -10.00 -5.17 -0.49
CA VAL A 108 -9.94 -4.23 -1.62
C VAL A 108 -11.01 -3.13 -1.46
N GLU A 109 -12.17 -3.47 -0.89
CA GLU A 109 -13.23 -2.49 -0.63
C GLU A 109 -12.79 -1.44 0.39
N ASP A 110 -12.14 -1.86 1.49
CA ASP A 110 -11.56 -0.93 2.46
C ASP A 110 -10.49 -0.03 1.83
N ALA A 111 -9.66 -0.59 0.94
CA ALA A 111 -8.66 0.19 0.22
C ALA A 111 -9.29 1.29 -0.65
N ALA A 112 -10.40 0.96 -1.33
CA ALA A 112 -11.15 1.94 -2.11
C ALA A 112 -11.76 3.03 -1.23
N ILE A 113 -12.40 2.67 -0.11
CA ILE A 113 -12.98 3.61 0.85
C ILE A 113 -11.93 4.58 1.40
N VAL A 114 -10.79 4.05 1.85
CA VAL A 114 -9.72 4.88 2.40
C VAL A 114 -9.09 5.76 1.32
N LEU A 115 -8.87 5.20 0.13
CA LEU A 115 -8.30 5.99 -0.97
C LEU A 115 -9.23 7.13 -1.39
N GLU A 116 -10.54 6.92 -1.49
CA GLU A 116 -11.51 8.00 -1.76
C GLU A 116 -11.44 9.10 -0.69
N ALA A 117 -11.24 8.73 0.57
CA ALA A 117 -11.18 9.68 1.68
C ALA A 117 -9.88 10.52 1.70
N ILE A 118 -8.77 10.00 1.16
CA ILE A 118 -7.46 10.70 1.19
C ILE A 118 -7.04 11.27 -0.17
N ALA A 119 -7.71 10.87 -1.26
CA ALA A 119 -7.41 11.35 -2.61
C ALA A 119 -8.00 12.73 -2.85
N GLY A 120 -7.34 13.52 -3.67
CA GLY A 120 -7.84 14.82 -4.10
C GLY A 120 -6.74 15.85 -4.27
N PHE A 121 -7.14 17.03 -4.74
CA PHE A 121 -6.21 18.12 -4.94
C PHE A 121 -5.88 18.82 -3.62
N ASP A 122 -4.60 18.98 -3.34
CA ASP A 122 -4.08 19.76 -2.22
C ASP A 122 -3.21 20.91 -2.75
N PRO A 123 -3.56 22.19 -2.50
CA PRO A 123 -2.76 23.33 -2.94
C PRO A 123 -1.39 23.41 -2.26
N ASN A 124 -1.18 22.70 -1.15
CA ASN A 124 0.09 22.69 -0.42
C ASN A 124 1.07 21.64 -0.97
N ASP A 125 0.62 20.75 -1.84
CA ASP A 125 1.47 19.80 -2.57
C ASP A 125 1.53 20.18 -4.05
N PRO A 126 2.67 20.71 -4.54
CA PRO A 126 2.81 21.15 -5.94
C PRO A 126 2.68 20.00 -6.94
N THR A 127 2.78 18.76 -6.49
CA THR A 127 2.65 17.54 -7.33
C THR A 127 1.22 17.00 -7.34
N SER A 128 0.32 17.55 -6.53
CA SER A 128 -1.05 17.06 -6.38
C SER A 128 -1.86 17.23 -7.67
N LEU A 129 -2.56 16.17 -8.07
CA LEU A 129 -3.36 16.12 -9.29
C LEU A 129 -4.69 16.89 -9.12
N ARG A 130 -5.02 17.72 -10.11
CA ARG A 130 -6.33 18.40 -10.20
C ARG A 130 -7.43 17.53 -10.80
N ALA A 131 -7.10 16.30 -11.24
CA ALA A 131 -8.08 15.38 -11.81
C ALA A 131 -9.10 14.95 -10.75
N PRO A 132 -10.38 14.78 -11.13
CA PRO A 132 -11.43 14.31 -10.22
C PRO A 132 -11.05 12.97 -9.58
N VAL A 133 -11.50 12.76 -8.35
CA VAL A 133 -11.41 11.45 -7.70
C VAL A 133 -12.51 10.55 -8.29
N PRO A 134 -12.17 9.40 -8.87
CA PRO A 134 -13.19 8.48 -9.39
C PRO A 134 -13.98 7.83 -8.25
N ASP A 135 -15.21 7.43 -8.51
CA ASP A 135 -16.01 6.58 -7.62
C ASP A 135 -15.49 5.14 -7.69
N MET A 136 -14.56 4.82 -6.80
CA MET A 136 -13.87 3.52 -6.80
C MET A 136 -14.78 2.40 -6.31
N ARG A 137 -15.67 2.68 -5.36
CA ARG A 137 -16.61 1.68 -4.82
C ARG A 137 -17.62 1.23 -5.88
N SER A 138 -18.11 2.15 -6.70
CA SER A 138 -18.95 1.77 -7.83
C SER A 138 -18.19 0.98 -8.88
N ALA A 139 -16.92 1.32 -9.15
CA ALA A 139 -16.07 0.60 -10.09
C ALA A 139 -15.82 -0.87 -9.66
N LEU A 140 -15.66 -1.14 -8.37
CA LEU A 140 -15.49 -2.51 -7.85
C LEU A 140 -16.66 -3.47 -8.19
N ARG A 141 -17.84 -2.93 -8.45
CA ARG A 141 -19.05 -3.72 -8.77
C ARG A 141 -19.22 -4.03 -10.25
N GLN A 142 -18.39 -3.42 -11.11
CA GLN A 142 -18.52 -3.56 -12.56
C GLN A 142 -17.83 -4.83 -13.10
N GLY A 143 -17.01 -5.49 -12.29
CA GLY A 143 -16.21 -6.62 -12.72
C GLY A 143 -15.07 -6.22 -13.67
N VAL A 144 -14.44 -7.21 -14.28
CA VAL A 144 -13.27 -7.03 -15.14
C VAL A 144 -13.48 -7.57 -16.55
N GLU A 145 -14.73 -7.90 -16.93
CA GLU A 145 -15.04 -8.42 -18.27
C GLU A 145 -14.62 -7.44 -19.35
N GLY A 146 -13.86 -7.92 -20.32
CA GLY A 146 -13.34 -7.14 -21.43
C GLY A 146 -12.11 -6.28 -21.12
N VAL A 147 -11.61 -6.28 -19.89
CA VAL A 147 -10.33 -5.64 -19.54
C VAL A 147 -9.18 -6.44 -20.14
N ARG A 148 -8.30 -5.76 -20.89
CA ARG A 148 -7.10 -6.39 -21.46
C ARG A 148 -5.94 -6.26 -20.49
N ILE A 149 -5.39 -7.39 -20.06
CA ILE A 149 -4.24 -7.45 -19.14
C ILE A 149 -3.00 -7.79 -19.96
N GLY A 150 -1.98 -6.92 -19.88
CA GLY A 150 -0.64 -7.21 -20.42
C GLY A 150 0.18 -7.95 -19.34
N TYR A 151 0.77 -9.08 -19.70
CA TYR A 151 1.60 -9.87 -18.80
C TYR A 151 2.90 -10.28 -19.48
N ASP A 152 4.01 -9.81 -18.95
CA ASP A 152 5.34 -10.30 -19.33
C ASP A 152 5.74 -11.42 -18.36
N ARG A 153 5.60 -12.67 -18.82
CA ARG A 153 5.84 -13.84 -18.00
C ARG A 153 7.29 -13.90 -17.52
N SER A 154 8.26 -13.65 -18.39
CA SER A 154 9.66 -13.75 -17.99
C SER A 154 10.02 -12.72 -16.93
N TYR A 155 9.62 -11.48 -17.12
CA TYR A 155 9.82 -10.43 -16.13
C TYR A 155 9.18 -10.76 -14.76
N ALA A 156 8.00 -11.37 -14.76
CA ALA A 156 7.24 -11.65 -13.54
C ALA A 156 7.68 -12.93 -12.82
N THR A 157 8.33 -13.89 -13.52
CA THR A 157 8.63 -15.21 -12.93
C THR A 157 10.11 -15.59 -12.94
N ASP A 158 10.97 -14.91 -13.73
CA ASP A 158 12.40 -15.21 -13.76
C ASP A 158 13.05 -14.84 -12.42
N SER A 159 13.73 -15.80 -11.80
CA SER A 159 14.37 -15.65 -10.49
C SER A 159 13.41 -15.35 -9.33
N VAL A 160 12.14 -15.69 -9.48
CA VAL A 160 11.11 -15.58 -8.44
C VAL A 160 10.89 -16.96 -7.80
N ASP A 161 10.52 -16.98 -6.52
CA ASP A 161 10.15 -18.23 -5.83
C ASP A 161 9.04 -18.96 -6.61
N PRO A 162 9.17 -20.27 -6.83
CA PRO A 162 8.20 -21.04 -7.61
C PRO A 162 6.77 -20.98 -7.07
N GLY A 163 6.59 -20.94 -5.74
CA GLY A 163 5.26 -20.81 -5.12
C GLY A 163 4.62 -19.45 -5.40
N LEU A 164 5.43 -18.38 -5.45
CA LEU A 164 4.92 -17.05 -5.83
C LEU A 164 4.57 -17.02 -7.33
N ALA A 165 5.38 -17.60 -8.19
CA ALA A 165 5.07 -17.71 -9.62
C ALA A 165 3.78 -18.47 -9.88
N GLU A 166 3.54 -19.59 -9.18
CA GLU A 166 2.29 -20.35 -9.24
C GLU A 166 1.10 -19.50 -8.75
N ALA A 167 1.25 -18.77 -7.65
CA ALA A 167 0.19 -17.91 -7.14
C ALA A 167 -0.20 -16.80 -8.15
N ILE A 168 0.77 -16.26 -8.89
CA ILE A 168 0.52 -15.29 -9.97
C ILE A 168 -0.27 -15.95 -11.11
N ASP A 169 0.12 -17.16 -11.54
CA ASP A 169 -0.58 -17.89 -12.59
C ASP A 169 -2.04 -18.21 -12.18
N VAL A 170 -2.28 -18.61 -10.93
CA VAL A 170 -3.63 -18.82 -10.38
C VAL A 170 -4.45 -17.53 -10.39
N ALA A 171 -3.86 -16.40 -9.96
CA ALA A 171 -4.54 -15.11 -9.96
C ALA A 171 -4.92 -14.65 -11.38
N LEU A 172 -4.01 -14.83 -12.36
CA LEU A 172 -4.28 -14.51 -13.76
C LEU A 172 -5.39 -15.40 -14.35
N GLY A 173 -5.47 -16.66 -13.93
CA GLY A 173 -6.53 -17.56 -14.35
C GLY A 173 -7.92 -17.24 -13.78
N ALA A 174 -7.99 -16.40 -12.74
CA ALA A 174 -9.24 -15.95 -12.13
C ALA A 174 -9.77 -14.64 -12.75
N LEU A 175 -8.96 -13.96 -13.56
CA LEU A 175 -9.28 -12.70 -14.25
C LEU A 175 -9.78 -12.94 -15.68
#